data_3263aeeeaa47df1c7dfb6902f5a15157
#
_entry.id   3263aeeeaa47df1c7dfb6902f5a15157
#
_cell.length_a   1.000
_cell.length_b   1.000
_cell.length_c   1.000
_cell.angle_alpha   90.00
_cell.angle_beta   90.00
_cell.angle_gamma   90.00
#
_symmetry.space_group_name_H-M   'P 1'
#
loop_
_entity.id
_entity.type
_entity.pdbx_description
1 polymer ?
#
loop_
_entity_poly.entity_id
_entity_poly.type
_entity_poly.pdbx_seq_one_letter_code
_entity_poly.pdbx_strand_id
1 'polypeptide(L)'
;MQCVVYYLSWRTNYLARVKKKEHEKLTQENISHVIELLSRKSPITKKEACEILNISYNTTRLNRIIEDFQDKLNFRAKRKAQLKGKPASKEEIKDAIMSYLRGESVSEISQAMYRSTGFVKSILQRVGVPTRPALVEERKGYAYLPEQCVAEEFSAGERVWSAFYHSPALIEKEYEDPMYEEKYAGKCYSIYVLEETESLGVGGFYAASIAYDLGKLTHLEQYGIDIEKI
;
A
#
# COMPACT_ATOMS: atom_id res chain seq x y z
N MET A 1 13.91 -7.06 -14.83
CA MET A 1 14.88 -6.87 -13.75
C MET A 1 15.34 -5.41 -13.53
N GLN A 2 15.44 -4.56 -14.56
CA GLN A 2 15.92 -3.18 -14.38
C GLN A 2 14.94 -2.21 -13.70
N CYS A 3 13.63 -2.34 -13.84
CA CYS A 3 12.65 -1.40 -13.25
C CYS A 3 12.52 -1.50 -11.73
N VAL A 4 12.61 -2.68 -11.15
CA VAL A 4 12.55 -2.86 -9.68
C VAL A 4 13.77 -2.25 -8.99
N VAL A 5 14.94 -2.36 -9.61
CA VAL A 5 16.17 -1.74 -9.12
C VAL A 5 16.09 -0.21 -9.16
N TYR A 6 15.44 0.36 -10.17
CA TYR A 6 15.20 1.81 -10.27
C TYR A 6 14.24 2.31 -9.17
N TYR A 7 13.19 1.55 -8.86
CA TYR A 7 12.22 1.94 -7.84
C TYR A 7 12.82 1.95 -6.43
N LEU A 8 13.61 0.93 -6.08
CA LEU A 8 14.33 0.85 -4.80
C LEU A 8 15.50 1.84 -4.75
N SER A 9 16.22 2.06 -5.85
CA SER A 9 17.34 3.00 -5.91
C SER A 9 16.89 4.46 -5.73
N TRP A 10 15.69 4.83 -6.19
CA TRP A 10 15.13 6.16 -5.97
C TRP A 10 14.69 6.39 -4.53
N ARG A 11 14.18 5.35 -3.86
CA ARG A 11 13.84 5.42 -2.42
C ARG A 11 15.10 5.62 -1.57
N THR A 12 16.20 4.98 -1.91
CA THR A 12 17.47 5.07 -1.17
C THR A 12 18.27 6.33 -1.48
N ASN A 13 18.35 6.77 -2.72
CA ASN A 13 19.16 7.95 -3.09
C ASN A 13 18.54 9.29 -2.69
N TYR A 14 17.20 9.40 -2.60
CA TYR A 14 16.52 10.63 -2.17
C TYR A 14 16.53 10.84 -0.66
N LEU A 15 16.64 9.75 0.13
CA LEU A 15 16.68 9.82 1.60
C LEU A 15 18.09 10.13 2.16
N ALA A 16 19.13 10.10 1.34
CA ALA A 16 20.52 10.22 1.80
C ALA A 16 21.00 11.68 2.01
N ARG A 17 20.24 12.70 1.59
CA ARG A 17 20.73 14.09 1.59
C ARG A 17 20.77 14.76 2.96
N VAL A 18 19.78 14.53 3.80
CA VAL A 18 19.75 15.08 5.17
C VAL A 18 19.51 13.96 6.18
N LYS A 19 20.54 13.60 6.94
CA LYS A 19 20.40 12.66 8.07
C LYS A 19 19.60 13.32 9.17
N LYS A 20 18.44 12.73 9.50
CA LYS A 20 17.58 13.12 10.63
C LYS A 20 18.17 12.54 11.92
N LYS A 21 18.26 13.37 12.98
CA LYS A 21 18.50 12.89 14.34
C LYS A 21 17.18 12.59 15.03
N GLU A 22 17.16 11.69 16.02
CA GLU A 22 15.93 11.23 16.69
C GLU A 22 15.04 12.36 17.24
N HIS A 23 15.63 13.41 17.76
CA HIS A 23 14.92 14.55 18.33
C HIS A 23 14.42 15.57 17.30
N GLU A 24 14.82 15.48 16.04
CA GLU A 24 14.49 16.47 15.02
C GLU A 24 13.06 16.27 14.46
N LYS A 25 12.31 17.36 14.37
CA LYS A 25 10.91 17.37 13.90
C LYS A 25 10.82 17.63 12.38
N LEU A 26 11.56 16.86 11.59
CA LEU A 26 11.60 16.97 10.13
C LEU A 26 10.45 16.21 9.44
N THR A 27 9.21 16.42 9.88
CA THR A 27 8.02 15.91 9.19
C THR A 27 7.66 16.81 8.02
N GLN A 28 6.93 16.29 7.05
CA GLN A 28 6.45 17.06 5.91
C GLN A 28 5.61 18.28 6.34
N GLU A 29 4.77 18.08 7.36
CA GLU A 29 3.89 19.09 7.92
C GLU A 29 4.69 20.24 8.57
N ASN A 30 5.67 19.89 9.42
CA ASN A 30 6.48 20.89 10.11
C ASN A 30 7.35 21.72 9.13
N ILE A 31 7.92 21.06 8.11
CA ILE A 31 8.72 21.78 7.10
C ILE A 31 7.82 22.68 6.26
N SER A 32 6.63 22.21 5.84
CA SER A 32 5.65 23.04 5.13
C SER A 32 5.22 24.24 5.96
N HIS A 33 4.96 24.04 7.24
CA HIS A 33 4.59 25.09 8.17
C HIS A 33 5.70 26.15 8.32
N VAL A 34 6.95 25.72 8.47
CA VAL A 34 8.11 26.63 8.53
C VAL A 34 8.26 27.44 7.23
N ILE A 35 8.10 26.82 6.06
CA ILE A 35 8.15 27.52 4.77
C ILE A 35 7.06 28.57 4.68
N GLU A 36 5.83 28.22 5.11
CA GLU A 36 4.72 29.17 5.15
C GLU A 36 5.03 30.37 6.07
N LEU A 37 5.55 30.11 7.28
CA LEU A 37 5.90 31.18 8.24
C LEU A 37 7.02 32.08 7.72
N LEU A 38 8.00 31.52 7.02
CA LEU A 38 9.09 32.28 6.39
C LEU A 38 8.63 33.13 5.20
N SER A 39 7.52 32.79 4.55
CA SER A 39 6.97 33.49 3.37
C SER A 39 5.89 34.51 3.70
N ARG A 40 5.50 34.68 4.97
CA ARG A 40 4.48 35.65 5.40
C ARG A 40 4.98 37.10 5.26
N LYS A 41 4.04 38.05 5.26
CA LYS A 41 4.37 39.50 5.27
C LYS A 41 5.24 39.91 6.46
N SER A 42 5.10 39.24 7.60
CA SER A 42 5.97 39.33 8.77
C SER A 42 6.62 37.96 8.98
N PRO A 43 7.75 37.68 8.32
CA PRO A 43 8.39 36.37 8.38
C PRO A 43 9.04 36.14 9.75
N ILE A 44 9.02 34.87 10.17
CA ILE A 44 9.80 34.46 11.35
C ILE A 44 11.31 34.54 11.06
N THR A 45 12.10 34.59 12.11
CA THR A 45 13.56 34.54 11.98
C THR A 45 14.03 33.12 11.66
N LYS A 46 15.18 32.99 11.03
CA LYS A 46 15.81 31.65 10.77
C LYS A 46 16.11 30.90 12.07
N LYS A 47 16.30 31.60 13.19
CA LYS A 47 16.50 31.01 14.51
C LYS A 47 15.20 30.32 14.98
N GLU A 48 14.08 31.02 14.95
CA GLU A 48 12.76 30.49 15.29
C GLU A 48 12.39 29.28 14.37
N ALA A 49 12.68 29.37 13.08
CA ALA A 49 12.49 28.27 12.15
C ALA A 49 13.28 27.01 12.55
N CYS A 50 14.53 27.17 13.00
CA CYS A 50 15.34 26.07 13.53
C CYS A 50 14.76 25.49 14.83
N GLU A 51 14.24 26.35 15.71
CA GLU A 51 13.60 25.94 16.97
C GLU A 51 12.32 25.11 16.71
N ILE A 52 11.46 25.52 15.76
CA ILE A 52 10.27 24.78 15.35
C ILE A 52 10.63 23.37 14.85
N LEU A 53 11.69 23.25 14.03
CA LEU A 53 12.15 21.98 13.49
C LEU A 53 12.99 21.19 14.50
N ASN A 54 13.24 21.74 15.67
CA ASN A 54 14.12 21.17 16.71
C ASN A 54 15.50 20.80 16.19
N ILE A 55 16.10 21.66 15.38
CA ILE A 55 17.46 21.53 14.85
C ILE A 55 18.37 22.59 15.45
N SER A 56 19.67 22.28 15.58
CA SER A 56 20.66 23.28 15.97
C SER A 56 20.64 24.46 14.99
N TYR A 57 20.82 25.69 15.51
CA TYR A 57 20.86 26.88 14.66
C TYR A 57 21.98 26.79 13.62
N ASN A 58 21.59 26.53 12.41
CA ASN A 58 22.48 26.46 11.24
C ASN A 58 21.67 26.85 9.99
N THR A 59 21.91 28.04 9.49
CA THR A 59 21.16 28.60 8.34
C THR A 59 21.41 27.84 7.05
N THR A 60 22.61 27.33 6.83
CA THR A 60 22.95 26.51 5.67
C THR A 60 22.18 25.19 5.68
N ARG A 61 22.13 24.54 6.85
CA ARG A 61 21.36 23.31 7.00
C ARG A 61 19.86 23.53 6.83
N LEU A 62 19.33 24.59 7.44
CA LEU A 62 17.91 24.97 7.30
C LEU A 62 17.54 25.20 5.83
N ASN A 63 18.30 26.01 5.11
CA ASN A 63 18.09 26.27 3.69
C ASN A 63 18.10 24.96 2.89
N ARG A 64 19.07 24.07 3.15
CA ARG A 64 19.15 22.76 2.46
C ARG A 64 17.94 21.88 2.74
N ILE A 65 17.42 21.85 3.96
CA ILE A 65 16.18 21.12 4.31
C ILE A 65 15.01 21.65 3.49
N ILE A 66 14.87 23.00 3.41
CA ILE A 66 13.81 23.65 2.66
C ILE A 66 13.94 23.36 1.15
N GLU A 67 15.12 23.50 0.58
CA GLU A 67 15.42 23.22 -0.83
C GLU A 67 15.12 21.76 -1.17
N ASP A 68 15.65 20.80 -0.40
CA ASP A 68 15.38 19.36 -0.59
C ASP A 68 13.88 19.04 -0.53
N PHE A 69 13.13 19.74 0.31
CA PHE A 69 11.69 19.57 0.42
C PHE A 69 10.95 20.16 -0.80
N GLN A 70 11.29 21.38 -1.22
CA GLN A 70 10.71 22.03 -2.39
C GLN A 70 11.01 21.24 -3.67
N ASP A 71 12.22 20.74 -3.83
CA ASP A 71 12.61 19.89 -4.95
C ASP A 71 11.76 18.60 -5.02
N LYS A 72 11.50 17.98 -3.86
CA LYS A 72 10.61 16.81 -3.78
C LYS A 72 9.18 17.14 -4.21
N LEU A 73 8.64 18.29 -3.78
CA LEU A 73 7.31 18.72 -4.17
C LEU A 73 7.22 18.99 -5.68
N ASN A 74 8.21 19.72 -6.22
CA ASN A 74 8.29 20.04 -7.64
C ASN A 74 8.41 18.78 -8.50
N PHE A 75 9.26 17.84 -8.08
CA PHE A 75 9.40 16.55 -8.75
C PHE A 75 8.08 15.76 -8.77
N ARG A 76 7.39 15.67 -7.61
CA ARG A 76 6.08 15.01 -7.51
C ARG A 76 5.05 15.67 -8.41
N ALA A 77 4.97 16.98 -8.41
CA ALA A 77 4.04 17.73 -9.25
C ALA A 77 4.30 17.48 -10.76
N LYS A 78 5.56 17.53 -11.17
CA LYS A 78 6.00 17.25 -12.55
C LYS A 78 5.63 15.83 -12.98
N ARG A 79 5.92 14.82 -12.15
CA ARG A 79 5.58 13.41 -12.44
C ARG A 79 4.07 13.21 -12.52
N LYS A 80 3.30 13.77 -11.58
CA LYS A 80 1.83 13.73 -11.63
C LYS A 80 1.27 14.31 -12.93
N ALA A 81 1.80 15.47 -13.34
CA ALA A 81 1.39 16.12 -14.59
C ALA A 81 1.72 15.26 -15.82
N GLN A 82 2.90 14.64 -15.86
CA GLN A 82 3.32 13.76 -16.95
C GLN A 82 2.47 12.50 -17.09
N LEU A 83 1.95 11.98 -15.97
CA LEU A 83 1.17 10.75 -15.91
C LEU A 83 -0.34 10.99 -16.02
N LYS A 84 -0.80 12.24 -15.90
CA LYS A 84 -2.23 12.59 -15.95
C LYS A 84 -2.85 12.16 -17.29
N GLY A 85 -3.96 11.44 -17.22
CA GLY A 85 -4.72 10.95 -18.38
C GLY A 85 -4.08 9.76 -19.13
N LYS A 86 -2.89 9.30 -18.73
CA LYS A 86 -2.27 8.13 -19.37
C LYS A 86 -2.78 6.84 -18.73
N PRO A 87 -3.05 5.78 -19.51
CA PRO A 87 -3.39 4.47 -19.01
C PRO A 87 -2.23 3.88 -18.18
N ALA A 88 -2.53 2.89 -17.34
CA ALA A 88 -1.50 2.15 -16.64
C ALA A 88 -0.72 1.26 -17.60
N SER A 89 0.60 1.22 -17.47
CA SER A 89 1.41 0.19 -18.11
C SER A 89 1.24 -1.15 -17.38
N LYS A 90 1.66 -2.25 -18.02
CA LYS A 90 1.64 -3.58 -17.38
C LYS A 90 2.52 -3.60 -16.12
N GLU A 91 3.66 -2.95 -16.18
CA GLU A 91 4.60 -2.82 -15.07
C GLU A 91 3.97 -2.03 -13.91
N GLU A 92 3.31 -0.90 -14.20
CA GLU A 92 2.59 -0.12 -13.18
C GLU A 92 1.49 -0.95 -12.51
N ILE A 93 0.75 -1.76 -13.28
CA ILE A 93 -0.29 -2.64 -12.73
C ILE A 93 0.33 -3.68 -11.81
N LYS A 94 1.38 -4.37 -12.29
CA LYS A 94 2.12 -5.36 -11.50
C LYS A 94 2.64 -4.78 -10.20
N ASP A 95 3.34 -3.64 -10.28
CA ASP A 95 3.93 -2.98 -9.11
C ASP A 95 2.87 -2.56 -8.09
N ALA A 96 1.72 -2.04 -8.56
CA ALA A 96 0.62 -1.66 -7.68
C ALA A 96 0.05 -2.86 -6.92
N ILE A 97 -0.15 -3.98 -7.61
CA ILE A 97 -0.70 -5.21 -7.02
C ILE A 97 0.31 -5.80 -6.04
N MET A 98 1.59 -5.93 -6.43
CA MET A 98 2.62 -6.47 -5.55
C MET A 98 2.80 -5.64 -4.28
N SER A 99 2.84 -4.31 -4.39
CA SER A 99 2.92 -3.42 -3.24
C SER A 99 1.70 -3.59 -2.32
N TYR A 100 0.51 -3.73 -2.89
CA TYR A 100 -0.71 -3.94 -2.13
C TYR A 100 -0.70 -5.29 -1.39
N LEU A 101 -0.30 -6.37 -2.07
CA LEU A 101 -0.20 -7.71 -1.48
C LEU A 101 0.86 -7.77 -0.37
N ARG A 102 1.92 -6.97 -0.45
CA ARG A 102 2.94 -6.82 0.60
C ARG A 102 2.51 -5.98 1.80
N GLY A 103 1.28 -5.48 1.82
CA GLY A 103 0.76 -4.75 2.95
C GLY A 103 0.77 -3.22 2.81
N GLU A 104 1.28 -2.65 1.72
CA GLU A 104 1.23 -1.18 1.50
C GLU A 104 -0.21 -0.70 1.35
N SER A 105 -0.53 0.46 1.91
CA SER A 105 -1.85 1.07 1.76
C SER A 105 -2.03 1.64 0.35
N VAL A 106 -3.29 1.75 -0.10
CA VAL A 106 -3.62 2.41 -1.37
C VAL A 106 -3.08 3.85 -1.43
N SER A 107 -3.02 4.53 -0.28
CA SER A 107 -2.46 5.90 -0.19
C SER A 107 -0.95 5.90 -0.45
N GLU A 108 -0.20 5.00 0.17
CA GLU A 108 1.25 4.87 -0.03
C GLU A 108 1.57 4.48 -1.48
N ILE A 109 0.87 3.49 -2.02
CA ILE A 109 1.02 3.07 -3.43
C ILE A 109 0.74 4.24 -4.38
N SER A 110 -0.35 4.99 -4.16
CA SER A 110 -0.70 6.14 -4.99
C SER A 110 0.36 7.24 -4.96
N GLN A 111 0.96 7.47 -3.80
CA GLN A 111 2.05 8.43 -3.64
C GLN A 111 3.32 7.95 -4.36
N ALA A 112 3.65 6.68 -4.21
CA ALA A 112 4.82 6.07 -4.83
C ALA A 112 4.72 6.06 -6.37
N MET A 113 3.54 5.76 -6.92
CA MET A 113 3.27 5.73 -8.36
C MET A 113 2.99 7.11 -8.97
N TYR A 114 2.89 8.18 -8.18
CA TYR A 114 2.45 9.50 -8.63
C TYR A 114 1.07 9.50 -9.32
N ARG A 115 0.20 8.59 -8.94
CA ARG A 115 -1.18 8.44 -9.41
C ARG A 115 -2.17 8.83 -8.32
N SER A 116 -3.45 8.90 -8.64
CA SER A 116 -4.49 9.09 -7.63
C SER A 116 -4.82 7.79 -6.90
N THR A 117 -5.37 7.89 -5.69
CA THR A 117 -5.88 6.73 -4.96
C THR A 117 -7.00 6.02 -5.72
N GLY A 118 -7.87 6.77 -6.41
CA GLY A 118 -8.91 6.20 -7.27
C GLY A 118 -8.35 5.39 -8.44
N PHE A 119 -7.22 5.83 -9.01
CA PHE A 119 -6.52 5.08 -10.06
C PHE A 119 -5.99 3.73 -9.55
N VAL A 120 -5.35 3.72 -8.37
CA VAL A 120 -4.87 2.48 -7.75
C VAL A 120 -6.03 1.55 -7.42
N LYS A 121 -7.11 2.07 -6.80
CA LYS A 121 -8.31 1.28 -6.52
C LYS A 121 -8.90 0.66 -7.80
N SER A 122 -8.96 1.40 -8.90
CA SER A 122 -9.47 0.88 -10.18
C SER A 122 -8.59 -0.23 -10.76
N ILE A 123 -7.27 -0.20 -10.52
CA ILE A 123 -6.37 -1.30 -10.90
C ILE A 123 -6.70 -2.55 -10.08
N LEU A 124 -6.71 -2.43 -8.75
CA LEU A 124 -7.00 -3.54 -7.85
C LEU A 124 -8.35 -4.18 -8.14
N GLN A 125 -9.39 -3.35 -8.33
CA GLN A 125 -10.74 -3.79 -8.66
C GLN A 125 -10.81 -4.52 -9.99
N ARG A 126 -10.19 -3.98 -11.04
CA ARG A 126 -10.19 -4.59 -12.38
C ARG A 126 -9.49 -5.94 -12.43
N VAL A 127 -8.46 -6.12 -11.61
CA VAL A 127 -7.69 -7.37 -11.51
C VAL A 127 -8.38 -8.38 -10.58
N GLY A 128 -9.31 -7.93 -9.75
CA GLY A 128 -10.00 -8.79 -8.79
C GLY A 128 -9.17 -9.04 -7.53
N VAL A 129 -8.23 -8.15 -7.19
CA VAL A 129 -7.46 -8.27 -5.94
C VAL A 129 -8.38 -7.95 -4.77
N PRO A 130 -8.51 -8.85 -3.77
CA PRO A 130 -9.34 -8.62 -2.60
C PRO A 130 -8.92 -7.36 -1.87
N THR A 131 -9.89 -6.52 -1.49
CA THR A 131 -9.60 -5.36 -0.65
C THR A 131 -9.46 -5.81 0.80
N ARG A 132 -8.50 -5.22 1.51
CA ARG A 132 -8.34 -5.46 2.95
C ARG A 132 -9.58 -4.99 3.68
N PRO A 133 -10.15 -5.82 4.58
CA PRO A 133 -11.24 -5.40 5.42
C PRO A 133 -10.75 -4.31 6.38
N ALA A 134 -11.57 -3.28 6.58
CA ALA A 134 -11.24 -2.20 7.53
C ALA A 134 -11.25 -2.73 8.97
N LEU A 135 -12.43 -3.07 9.47
CA LEU A 135 -12.62 -3.68 10.80
C LEU A 135 -13.66 -4.79 10.70
N VAL A 136 -13.53 -5.81 11.53
CA VAL A 136 -14.47 -6.97 11.55
C VAL A 136 -15.92 -6.52 11.76
N GLU A 137 -16.13 -5.47 12.54
CA GLU A 137 -17.46 -4.93 12.83
C GLU A 137 -18.10 -4.18 11.65
N GLU A 138 -17.29 -3.64 10.73
CA GLU A 138 -17.75 -2.96 9.53
C GLU A 138 -18.16 -3.93 8.41
N ARG A 139 -17.90 -5.23 8.57
CA ARG A 139 -18.18 -6.27 7.57
C ARG A 139 -19.66 -6.65 7.45
N LYS A 140 -20.53 -6.15 8.33
CA LYS A 140 -21.95 -6.49 8.33
C LYS A 140 -22.62 -5.98 7.05
N GLY A 141 -22.86 -6.88 6.09
CA GLY A 141 -23.65 -6.62 4.90
C GLY A 141 -22.95 -5.87 3.77
N TYR A 142 -21.61 -5.78 3.79
CA TYR A 142 -20.82 -5.13 2.74
C TYR A 142 -19.91 -6.13 2.02
N ALA A 143 -19.90 -6.06 0.71
CA ALA A 143 -18.93 -6.75 -0.13
C ALA A 143 -17.58 -6.02 -0.03
N TYR A 144 -16.56 -6.71 0.46
CA TYR A 144 -15.17 -6.18 0.52
C TYR A 144 -14.43 -6.37 -0.80
N LEU A 145 -14.98 -7.22 -1.66
CA LEU A 145 -14.47 -7.50 -2.99
C LEU A 145 -15.33 -6.82 -4.04
N PRO A 146 -14.79 -6.56 -5.23
CA PRO A 146 -15.58 -6.19 -6.39
C PRO A 146 -16.73 -7.19 -6.59
N GLU A 147 -17.88 -6.72 -7.10
CA GLU A 147 -19.05 -7.57 -7.35
C GLU A 147 -18.72 -8.85 -8.13
N GLN A 148 -17.72 -8.80 -9.00
CA GLN A 148 -17.24 -9.94 -9.77
C GLN A 148 -16.65 -11.05 -8.90
N CYS A 149 -16.10 -10.71 -7.72
CA CYS A 149 -15.52 -11.68 -6.79
C CYS A 149 -16.54 -12.20 -5.78
N VAL A 150 -17.61 -11.44 -5.52
CA VAL A 150 -18.66 -11.81 -4.55
C VAL A 150 -19.43 -13.06 -4.99
N ALA A 151 -19.57 -13.27 -6.29
CA ALA A 151 -20.27 -14.43 -6.86
C ALA A 151 -19.34 -15.63 -7.14
N GLU A 152 -18.03 -15.53 -6.85
CA GLU A 152 -17.10 -16.61 -7.13
C GLU A 152 -17.21 -17.74 -6.10
N GLU A 153 -17.28 -18.96 -6.62
CA GLU A 153 -17.18 -20.18 -5.83
C GLU A 153 -15.74 -20.70 -5.93
N PHE A 154 -15.25 -21.21 -4.81
CA PHE A 154 -13.93 -21.82 -4.73
C PHE A 154 -14.06 -23.33 -4.52
N SER A 155 -13.18 -24.08 -5.18
CA SER A 155 -13.14 -25.53 -5.05
C SER A 155 -12.10 -25.97 -4.03
N ALA A 156 -12.33 -27.11 -3.37
CA ALA A 156 -11.33 -27.71 -2.48
C ALA A 156 -10.00 -27.94 -3.20
N GLY A 157 -8.90 -27.57 -2.56
CA GLY A 157 -7.56 -27.61 -3.13
C GLY A 157 -7.18 -26.41 -4.01
N GLU A 158 -8.09 -25.47 -4.26
CA GLU A 158 -7.80 -24.25 -5.00
C GLU A 158 -6.91 -23.33 -4.17
N ARG A 159 -5.88 -22.76 -4.83
CA ARG A 159 -5.02 -21.74 -4.20
C ARG A 159 -5.65 -20.37 -4.39
N VAL A 160 -5.74 -19.63 -3.29
CA VAL A 160 -6.33 -18.31 -3.21
C VAL A 160 -5.44 -17.35 -2.45
N TRP A 161 -5.70 -16.06 -2.58
CA TRP A 161 -5.14 -15.04 -1.72
C TRP A 161 -6.14 -14.68 -0.63
N SER A 162 -5.72 -14.71 0.63
CA SER A 162 -6.52 -14.21 1.74
C SER A 162 -6.19 -12.74 2.02
N ALA A 163 -7.17 -11.87 1.83
CA ALA A 163 -7.03 -10.44 2.13
C ALA A 163 -6.97 -10.20 3.64
N PHE A 164 -7.54 -11.08 4.44
CA PHE A 164 -7.51 -10.96 5.89
C PHE A 164 -6.14 -11.28 6.48
N TYR A 165 -5.55 -12.39 6.04
CA TYR A 165 -4.25 -12.85 6.54
C TYR A 165 -3.07 -12.29 5.74
N HIS A 166 -3.31 -11.61 4.62
CA HIS A 166 -2.28 -11.14 3.69
C HIS A 166 -1.32 -12.24 3.21
N SER A 167 -1.87 -13.43 2.99
CA SER A 167 -1.09 -14.62 2.64
C SER A 167 -1.80 -15.49 1.62
N PRO A 168 -1.07 -16.29 0.83
CA PRO A 168 -1.66 -17.37 0.06
C PRO A 168 -2.34 -18.38 1.00
N ALA A 169 -3.41 -18.98 0.53
CA ALA A 169 -4.12 -20.03 1.25
C ALA A 169 -4.61 -21.12 0.30
N LEU A 170 -4.90 -22.28 0.84
CA LEU A 170 -5.55 -23.38 0.14
C LEU A 170 -6.99 -23.51 0.66
N ILE A 171 -7.95 -23.61 -0.24
CA ILE A 171 -9.33 -23.93 0.13
C ILE A 171 -9.36 -25.40 0.56
N GLU A 172 -9.83 -25.66 1.75
CA GLU A 172 -10.03 -27.03 2.25
C GLU A 172 -11.42 -27.53 1.89
N LYS A 173 -12.44 -26.78 2.27
CA LYS A 173 -13.85 -27.11 1.99
C LYS A 173 -14.73 -25.90 2.15
N GLU A 174 -15.92 -25.95 1.56
CA GLU A 174 -17.00 -25.03 1.88
C GLU A 174 -17.47 -25.31 3.31
N TYR A 175 -17.77 -24.25 4.03
CA TYR A 175 -18.15 -24.32 5.44
C TYR A 175 -19.48 -23.63 5.61
N GLU A 176 -20.49 -24.38 6.10
CA GLU A 176 -21.79 -23.84 6.44
C GLU A 176 -21.83 -23.49 7.93
N ASP A 177 -21.92 -22.21 8.24
CA ASP A 177 -22.12 -21.72 9.59
C ASP A 177 -23.27 -20.71 9.58
N PRO A 178 -24.42 -21.07 10.16
CA PRO A 178 -25.60 -20.19 10.20
C PRO A 178 -25.30 -18.80 10.80
N MET A 179 -24.38 -18.72 11.73
CA MET A 179 -24.00 -17.44 12.35
C MET A 179 -23.18 -16.58 11.38
N TYR A 180 -22.40 -17.19 10.50
CA TYR A 180 -21.63 -16.48 9.47
C TYR A 180 -22.50 -16.09 8.28
N GLU A 181 -23.44 -16.94 7.85
CA GLU A 181 -24.37 -16.64 6.77
C GLU A 181 -25.27 -15.47 7.10
N GLU A 182 -25.83 -15.42 8.32
CA GLU A 182 -26.63 -14.29 8.79
C GLU A 182 -25.83 -12.99 8.89
N LYS A 183 -24.57 -13.10 9.32
CA LYS A 183 -23.72 -11.94 9.61
C LYS A 183 -22.99 -11.39 8.38
N TYR A 184 -22.61 -12.22 7.41
CA TYR A 184 -21.68 -11.86 6.35
C TYR A 184 -22.20 -12.08 4.93
N ALA A 185 -23.44 -12.47 4.73
CA ALA A 185 -24.09 -12.59 3.42
C ALA A 185 -23.18 -13.20 2.33
N GLY A 186 -22.69 -14.42 2.51
CA GLY A 186 -21.87 -15.09 1.52
C GLY A 186 -21.37 -16.46 1.98
N LYS A 187 -20.78 -17.21 1.05
CA LYS A 187 -20.21 -18.51 1.35
C LYS A 187 -18.98 -18.38 2.25
N CYS A 188 -18.85 -19.31 3.17
CA CYS A 188 -17.70 -19.46 4.04
C CYS A 188 -16.87 -20.66 3.66
N TYR A 189 -15.57 -20.57 3.86
CA TYR A 189 -14.61 -21.61 3.53
C TYR A 189 -13.68 -21.88 4.71
N SER A 190 -13.39 -23.17 4.95
CA SER A 190 -12.23 -23.56 5.71
C SER A 190 -11.01 -23.45 4.81
N ILE A 191 -10.01 -22.70 5.23
CA ILE A 191 -8.79 -22.45 4.48
C ILE A 191 -7.56 -22.86 5.29
N TYR A 192 -6.53 -23.32 4.60
CA TYR A 192 -5.20 -23.47 5.18
C TYR A 192 -4.32 -22.33 4.72
N VAL A 193 -4.03 -21.39 5.62
CA VAL A 193 -3.18 -20.22 5.35
C VAL A 193 -1.74 -20.66 5.33
N LEU A 194 -1.02 -20.32 4.26
CA LEU A 194 0.39 -20.65 4.10
C LEU A 194 1.25 -19.56 4.74
N GLU A 195 2.12 -19.95 5.67
CA GLU A 195 3.12 -19.08 6.27
C GLU A 195 4.53 -19.54 5.91
N GLU A 196 5.36 -18.64 5.41
CA GLU A 196 6.79 -18.88 5.31
C GLU A 196 7.43 -18.64 6.68
N THR A 197 7.96 -19.69 7.28
CA THR A 197 8.80 -19.56 8.47
C THR A 197 10.27 -19.69 8.08
N GLU A 198 11.10 -18.72 8.47
CA GLU A 198 12.53 -18.67 8.12
C GLU A 198 13.33 -19.92 8.53
N SER A 199 12.81 -20.73 9.46
CA SER A 199 13.55 -21.85 10.04
C SER A 199 13.05 -23.24 9.66
N LEU A 200 11.84 -23.42 9.15
CA LEU A 200 11.18 -24.73 9.00
C LEU A 200 10.52 -25.00 7.63
N GLY A 201 10.68 -24.10 6.66
CA GLY A 201 9.99 -24.21 5.37
C GLY A 201 8.55 -23.67 5.45
N VAL A 202 7.71 -24.07 4.50
CA VAL A 202 6.32 -23.64 4.41
C VAL A 202 5.50 -24.31 5.51
N GLY A 203 5.11 -23.54 6.51
CA GLY A 203 4.13 -23.91 7.52
C GLY A 203 2.77 -23.32 7.20
N GLY A 204 1.83 -23.42 8.15
CA GLY A 204 0.55 -22.76 8.02
C GLY A 204 -0.41 -23.15 9.13
N PHE A 205 -1.60 -22.56 9.09
CA PHE A 205 -2.65 -22.80 10.06
C PHE A 205 -4.03 -22.84 9.38
N TYR A 206 -4.97 -23.56 10.01
CA TYR A 206 -6.36 -23.58 9.57
C TYR A 206 -7.14 -22.38 10.08
N ALA A 207 -7.96 -21.81 9.22
CA ALA A 207 -8.82 -20.68 9.54
C ALA A 207 -10.15 -20.78 8.79
N ALA A 208 -11.18 -20.12 9.31
CA ALA A 208 -12.40 -19.85 8.59
C ALA A 208 -12.28 -18.52 7.86
N SER A 209 -12.76 -18.44 6.63
CA SER A 209 -12.77 -17.22 5.83
C SER A 209 -14.06 -17.11 5.04
N ILE A 210 -14.51 -15.89 4.82
CA ILE A 210 -15.63 -15.59 3.94
C ILE A 210 -15.14 -15.41 2.50
N ALA A 211 -15.97 -15.73 1.52
CA ALA A 211 -15.64 -15.58 0.11
C ALA A 211 -15.14 -14.18 -0.25
N TYR A 212 -15.68 -13.15 0.39
CA TYR A 212 -15.27 -11.75 0.16
C TYR A 212 -13.84 -11.41 0.55
N ASP A 213 -13.21 -12.21 1.41
CA ASP A 213 -11.82 -12.05 1.81
C ASP A 213 -10.86 -12.88 0.95
N LEU A 214 -11.37 -13.64 -0.02
CA LEU A 214 -10.59 -14.55 -0.86
C LEU A 214 -10.58 -14.08 -2.31
N GLY A 215 -9.43 -14.19 -2.97
CA GLY A 215 -9.25 -13.86 -4.39
C GLY A 215 -8.51 -14.94 -5.14
N LYS A 216 -8.90 -15.20 -6.40
CA LYS A 216 -8.23 -16.20 -7.24
C LYS A 216 -6.84 -15.74 -7.65
N LEU A 217 -5.84 -16.55 -7.42
CA LEU A 217 -4.45 -16.28 -7.79
C LEU A 217 -4.27 -16.21 -9.31
N THR A 218 -5.07 -16.96 -10.07
CA THR A 218 -5.07 -16.94 -11.54
C THR A 218 -5.28 -15.54 -12.12
N HIS A 219 -6.03 -14.67 -11.43
CA HIS A 219 -6.19 -13.27 -11.82
C HIS A 219 -4.90 -12.45 -11.69
N LEU A 220 -3.98 -12.87 -10.83
CA LEU A 220 -2.70 -12.21 -10.60
C LEU A 220 -1.63 -12.70 -11.56
N GLU A 221 -1.66 -13.97 -11.95
CA GLU A 221 -0.70 -14.61 -12.84
C GLU A 221 -0.66 -13.94 -14.24
N GLN A 222 -1.80 -13.47 -14.73
CA GLN A 222 -1.87 -12.73 -16.01
C GLN A 222 -0.98 -11.49 -16.06
N TYR A 223 -0.59 -10.93 -14.90
CA TYR A 223 0.34 -9.81 -14.78
C TYR A 223 1.75 -10.26 -14.42
N GLY A 224 2.01 -11.57 -14.41
CA GLY A 224 3.32 -12.16 -14.12
C GLY A 224 3.75 -11.94 -12.66
N ILE A 225 2.78 -11.93 -11.75
CA ILE A 225 3.04 -11.85 -10.30
C ILE A 225 3.28 -13.26 -9.79
N ASP A 226 4.46 -13.48 -9.26
CA ASP A 226 4.84 -14.71 -8.61
C ASP A 226 4.54 -14.56 -7.11
N ILE A 227 3.45 -15.17 -6.68
CA ILE A 227 2.95 -15.07 -5.31
C ILE A 227 3.84 -15.84 -4.33
N GLU A 228 4.56 -16.84 -4.82
CA GLU A 228 5.51 -17.60 -4.00
C GLU A 228 6.73 -16.76 -3.58
N LYS A 229 6.94 -15.61 -4.23
CA LYS A 229 8.03 -14.67 -3.94
C LYS A 229 7.57 -13.39 -3.20
N ILE A 230 6.29 -13.28 -2.85
CA ILE A 230 5.75 -12.18 -2.07
C ILE A 230 5.85 -12.50 -0.60
#